data_ffcdcab1d830c17a3d1656bb7fdc3b74
#
_entry.id   ffcdcab1d830c17a3d1656bb7fdc3b74
#
_cell.length_a   1.000
_cell.length_b   1.000
_cell.length_c   1.000
_cell.angle_alpha   90.00
_cell.angle_beta   90.00
_cell.angle_gamma   90.00
#
_symmetry.space_group_name_H-M   'P 1'
#
loop_
_entity.id
_entity.type
_entity.pdbx_description
1 polymer ?
#
loop_
_entity_poly.entity_id
_entity_poly.type
_entity_poly.pdbx_seq_one_letter_code
_entity_poly.pdbx_strand_id
1 'polypeptide(L)'
;IHTKLEVKFDWEKQHLLGVAELTFKPYFYETDELVLDAKGFDIHSVEKYSSDSQPGMLGNLWRQLEYRYDGMKITIDLAKTYTRNDRYIIRIKYTAKPNELKSVGSAATTGDKGLYFINPLVEDPKKMPQIWTQGETESSSCWFPTIDSPNEKTTQELSITVKDKYKTLSNGKMLTSTKNSDGTRTDYWKQDLKHAPYLFMMAVGEFDITQDFWTRPDGTKMEVNYYTEPEYTTYAKDIFGKTPKMIQFFSDKLG
;
A
#
# COMPACT_ATOMS: atom_id res chain seq x y z
N ILE A 1 3.27 4.87 -12.96
CA ILE A 1 3.90 3.67 -13.57
C ILE A 1 4.22 2.65 -12.48
N HIS A 2 4.82 3.09 -11.38
CA HIS A 2 5.27 2.24 -10.28
C HIS A 2 5.13 2.96 -8.95
N THR A 3 4.69 2.25 -7.92
CA THR A 3 4.51 2.72 -6.56
C THR A 3 5.32 1.83 -5.62
N LYS A 4 6.29 2.41 -4.92
CA LYS A 4 7.04 1.74 -3.86
C LYS A 4 6.77 2.43 -2.54
N LEU A 5 6.33 1.67 -1.55
CA LEU A 5 5.95 2.14 -0.23
C LEU A 5 6.78 1.44 0.84
N GLU A 6 7.20 2.21 1.84
CA GLU A 6 7.76 1.70 3.09
C GLU A 6 6.89 2.23 4.23
N VAL A 7 6.33 1.34 5.05
CA VAL A 7 5.37 1.72 6.09
C VAL A 7 5.71 1.13 7.44
N LYS A 8 5.44 1.92 8.47
CA LYS A 8 5.48 1.56 9.89
C LYS A 8 4.24 2.11 10.56
N PHE A 9 3.89 1.60 11.74
CA PHE A 9 2.66 1.98 12.43
C PHE A 9 2.94 2.47 13.84
N ASP A 10 2.33 3.59 14.18
CA ASP A 10 2.11 4.02 15.56
C ASP A 10 0.72 3.51 15.98
N TRP A 11 0.69 2.41 16.70
CA TRP A 11 -0.55 1.76 17.13
C TRP A 11 -1.34 2.61 18.14
N GLU A 12 -0.65 3.35 18.99
CA GLU A 12 -1.27 4.17 20.02
C GLU A 12 -2.00 5.36 19.38
N LYS A 13 -1.31 6.07 18.48
CA LYS A 13 -1.88 7.20 17.74
C LYS A 13 -2.75 6.78 16.56
N GLN A 14 -2.68 5.51 16.18
CA GLN A 14 -3.35 4.97 14.98
C GLN A 14 -2.90 5.70 13.70
N HIS A 15 -1.59 5.92 13.58
CA HIS A 15 -0.96 6.59 12.45
C HIS A 15 -0.11 5.61 11.64
N LEU A 16 0.00 5.88 10.34
CA LEU A 16 0.96 5.24 9.45
C LEU A 16 2.09 6.22 9.14
N LEU A 17 3.32 5.81 9.42
CA LEU A 17 4.53 6.53 9.01
C LEU A 17 5.01 5.93 7.69
N GLY A 18 4.98 6.74 6.63
CA GLY A 18 5.21 6.26 5.28
C GLY A 18 6.33 6.99 4.54
N VAL A 19 6.99 6.23 3.67
CA VAL A 19 7.82 6.75 2.58
C VAL A 19 7.26 6.20 1.28
N ALA A 20 6.84 7.08 0.37
CA ALA A 20 6.37 6.72 -0.96
C ALA A 20 7.38 7.16 -2.01
N GLU A 21 7.88 6.22 -2.82
CA GLU A 21 8.65 6.50 -4.04
C GLU A 21 7.76 6.18 -5.25
N LEU A 22 7.36 7.22 -5.94
CA LEU A 22 6.36 7.16 -7.01
C LEU A 22 7.00 7.48 -8.35
N THR A 23 6.93 6.56 -9.31
CA THR A 23 7.44 6.77 -10.67
C THR A 23 6.32 7.21 -11.59
N PHE A 24 6.49 8.37 -12.19
CA PHE A 24 5.52 8.98 -13.11
C PHE A 24 6.07 9.15 -14.52
N LYS A 25 5.13 9.32 -15.44
CA LYS A 25 5.33 9.65 -16.83
C LYS A 25 4.12 10.42 -17.32
N PRO A 26 4.26 11.64 -17.89
CA PRO A 26 3.16 12.33 -18.55
C PRO A 26 2.56 11.46 -19.66
N TYR A 27 1.24 11.49 -19.84
CA TYR A 27 0.57 10.65 -20.83
C TYR A 27 0.23 11.43 -22.11
N PHE A 28 -0.50 12.53 -22.00
CA PHE A 28 -0.94 13.33 -23.14
C PHE A 28 -0.17 14.64 -23.31
N TYR A 29 -0.09 15.42 -22.24
CA TYR A 29 0.44 16.77 -22.24
C TYR A 29 1.74 16.83 -21.45
N GLU A 30 2.62 17.75 -21.84
CA GLU A 30 3.77 18.12 -21.03
C GLU A 30 3.30 18.80 -19.74
N THR A 31 4.06 18.62 -18.66
CA THR A 31 3.73 19.21 -17.37
C THR A 31 5.00 19.53 -16.57
N ASP A 32 4.92 20.60 -15.80
CA ASP A 32 5.89 21.01 -14.79
C ASP A 32 5.33 20.91 -13.36
N GLU A 33 4.08 20.43 -13.25
CA GLU A 33 3.38 20.24 -11.97
C GLU A 33 2.86 18.80 -11.84
N LEU A 34 2.86 18.27 -10.60
CA LEU A 34 2.24 17.00 -10.26
C LEU A 34 1.25 17.21 -9.12
N VAL A 35 0.00 16.79 -9.32
CA VAL A 35 -1.03 16.80 -8.29
C VAL A 35 -1.33 15.38 -7.83
N LEU A 36 -1.26 15.13 -6.51
CA LEU A 36 -1.61 13.85 -5.89
C LEU A 36 -2.69 14.06 -4.83
N ASP A 37 -3.56 13.07 -4.70
CA ASP A 37 -4.46 12.95 -3.56
C ASP A 37 -3.66 12.45 -2.34
N ALA A 38 -3.85 13.12 -1.19
CA ALA A 38 -3.13 12.85 0.05
C ALA A 38 -3.98 13.37 1.22
N LYS A 39 -4.97 12.59 1.64
CA LYS A 39 -6.02 13.05 2.55
C LYS A 39 -5.57 13.03 4.01
N GLY A 40 -5.45 14.22 4.63
CA GLY A 40 -5.17 14.38 6.06
C GLY A 40 -3.76 13.99 6.49
N PHE A 41 -2.76 14.16 5.63
CA PHE A 41 -1.38 13.81 5.94
C PHE A 41 -0.62 14.95 6.63
N ASP A 42 0.38 14.59 7.44
CA ASP A 42 1.51 15.46 7.71
C ASP A 42 2.61 15.15 6.68
N ILE A 43 2.92 16.12 5.81
CA ILE A 43 3.96 15.97 4.81
C ILE A 43 5.29 16.44 5.41
N HIS A 44 6.30 15.57 5.45
CA HIS A 44 7.61 15.86 6.05
C HIS A 44 8.63 16.30 5.02
N SER A 45 8.65 15.68 3.84
CA SER A 45 9.50 16.08 2.72
C SER A 45 8.93 15.63 1.39
N VAL A 46 9.21 16.40 0.33
CA VAL A 46 8.94 16.06 -1.06
C VAL A 46 10.23 16.23 -1.84
N GLU A 47 10.70 15.15 -2.42
CA GLU A 47 12.01 15.11 -3.07
C GLU A 47 11.88 14.45 -4.45
N LYS A 48 12.72 14.89 -5.39
CA LYS A 48 12.84 14.28 -6.72
C LYS A 48 14.18 13.59 -6.88
N TYR A 49 14.18 12.41 -7.47
CA TYR A 49 15.39 11.72 -7.84
C TYR A 49 16.10 12.48 -8.99
N SER A 50 17.39 12.75 -8.83
CA SER A 50 18.23 13.38 -9.85
C SER A 50 19.33 12.42 -10.26
N SER A 51 19.34 12.03 -11.54
CA SER A 51 20.43 11.22 -12.11
C SER A 51 21.68 12.05 -12.47
N ASP A 52 21.61 13.38 -12.34
CA ASP A 52 22.70 14.28 -12.68
C ASP A 52 23.77 14.28 -11.56
N SER A 53 24.43 13.14 -11.40
CA SER A 53 25.66 13.07 -10.61
C SER A 53 26.78 13.69 -11.43
N GLN A 54 27.25 14.88 -11.05
CA GLN A 54 28.54 15.37 -11.53
C GLN A 54 29.63 14.37 -11.09
N PRO A 55 30.59 14.04 -11.97
CA PRO A 55 31.69 13.15 -11.60
C PRO A 55 32.43 13.71 -10.36
N GLY A 56 32.46 12.91 -9.28
CA GLY A 56 33.13 13.28 -8.02
C GLY A 56 32.21 13.72 -6.88
N MET A 57 30.90 13.89 -7.06
CA MET A 57 29.96 14.09 -5.98
C MET A 57 29.36 12.72 -5.54
N LEU A 58 29.85 12.17 -4.47
CA LEU A 58 29.13 11.21 -3.60
C LEU A 58 28.02 11.97 -2.87
N GLY A 59 27.06 12.55 -3.63
CA GLY A 59 26.00 13.41 -3.10
C GLY A 59 24.63 12.74 -3.15
N ASN A 60 23.78 13.16 -2.24
CA ASN A 60 22.40 12.73 -2.14
C ASN A 60 21.68 12.92 -3.50
N LEU A 61 21.29 11.82 -4.12
CA LEU A 61 20.59 11.80 -5.41
C LEU A 61 19.16 12.37 -5.33
N TRP A 62 18.70 12.76 -4.14
CA TRP A 62 17.38 13.32 -3.89
C TRP A 62 17.47 14.83 -3.67
N ARG A 63 16.68 15.59 -4.43
CA ARG A 63 16.59 17.05 -4.34
C ARG A 63 15.21 17.45 -3.84
N GLN A 64 15.16 18.32 -2.83
CA GLN A 64 13.93 18.91 -2.31
C GLN A 64 13.17 19.64 -3.42
N LEU A 65 11.84 19.50 -3.43
CA LEU A 65 10.93 20.23 -4.30
C LEU A 65 10.03 21.16 -3.50
N GLU A 66 9.60 22.24 -4.13
CA GLU A 66 8.55 23.11 -3.63
C GLU A 66 7.19 22.44 -3.85
N TYR A 67 6.29 22.61 -2.89
CA TYR A 67 4.94 22.07 -2.96
C TYR A 67 3.93 22.91 -2.19
N ARG A 68 2.66 22.77 -2.54
CA ARG A 68 1.51 23.28 -1.79
C ARG A 68 0.67 22.11 -1.33
N TYR A 69 0.12 22.18 -0.14
CA TYR A 69 -0.74 21.13 0.41
C TYR A 69 -1.95 21.77 1.11
N ASP A 70 -3.16 21.35 0.74
CA ASP A 70 -4.42 21.90 1.27
C ASP A 70 -5.11 20.96 2.29
N GLY A 71 -4.44 19.88 2.69
CA GLY A 71 -4.98 18.84 3.56
C GLY A 71 -5.66 17.68 2.81
N MET A 72 -5.88 17.82 1.50
CA MET A 72 -6.51 16.81 0.64
C MET A 72 -5.65 16.46 -0.57
N LYS A 73 -4.98 17.47 -1.15
CA LYS A 73 -4.14 17.33 -2.33
C LYS A 73 -2.79 18.00 -2.13
N ILE A 74 -1.76 17.34 -2.63
CA ILE A 74 -0.43 17.90 -2.71
C ILE A 74 -0.14 18.26 -4.16
N THR A 75 0.20 19.53 -4.40
CA THR A 75 0.61 20.06 -5.70
C THR A 75 2.10 20.33 -5.65
N ILE A 76 2.87 19.64 -6.47
CA ILE A 76 4.34 19.62 -6.46
C ILE A 76 4.85 20.32 -7.71
N ASP A 77 5.73 21.32 -7.54
CA ASP A 77 6.49 21.94 -8.63
C ASP A 77 7.64 20.99 -9.02
N LEU A 78 7.65 20.51 -10.25
CA LEU A 78 8.66 19.56 -10.74
C LEU A 78 10.00 20.22 -11.10
N ALA A 79 10.08 21.56 -11.02
CA ALA A 79 11.24 22.39 -11.33
C ALA A 79 11.75 22.26 -12.78
N LYS A 80 11.03 21.57 -13.64
CA LYS A 80 11.19 21.53 -15.10
C LYS A 80 10.00 20.86 -15.75
N THR A 81 9.78 21.15 -17.02
CA THR A 81 8.75 20.50 -17.83
C THR A 81 9.17 19.07 -18.21
N TYR A 82 8.24 18.12 -18.06
CA TYR A 82 8.37 16.73 -18.46
C TYR A 82 7.39 16.41 -19.59
N THR A 83 7.84 15.64 -20.56
CA THR A 83 7.05 15.19 -21.71
C THR A 83 6.66 13.72 -21.60
N ARG A 84 5.84 13.25 -22.52
CA ARG A 84 5.47 11.83 -22.62
C ARG A 84 6.66 10.86 -22.80
N ASN A 85 7.85 11.35 -23.11
CA ASN A 85 9.06 10.53 -23.29
C ASN A 85 9.91 10.47 -22.01
N ASP A 86 9.60 11.31 -21.04
CA ASP A 86 10.34 11.42 -19.80
C ASP A 86 9.74 10.54 -18.71
N ARG A 87 10.56 10.19 -17.72
CA ARG A 87 10.16 9.58 -16.46
C ARG A 87 10.81 10.33 -15.32
N TYR A 88 10.11 10.42 -14.19
CA TYR A 88 10.64 11.00 -12.98
C TYR A 88 10.13 10.23 -11.75
N ILE A 89 10.91 10.31 -10.67
CA ILE A 89 10.57 9.64 -9.41
C ILE A 89 10.47 10.71 -8.33
N ILE A 90 9.34 10.71 -7.63
CA ILE A 90 9.07 11.57 -6.48
C ILE A 90 9.08 10.72 -5.23
N ARG A 91 9.79 11.17 -4.19
CA ARG A 91 9.76 10.58 -2.86
C ARG A 91 9.07 11.54 -1.91
N ILE A 92 8.08 11.02 -1.21
CA ILE A 92 7.33 11.75 -0.20
C ILE A 92 7.47 11.02 1.13
N LYS A 93 7.94 11.72 2.17
CA LYS A 93 7.91 11.23 3.55
C LYS A 93 6.73 11.87 4.25
N TYR A 94 5.89 11.06 4.88
CA TYR A 94 4.62 11.51 5.41
C TYR A 94 4.17 10.69 6.64
N THR A 95 3.21 11.28 7.37
CA THR A 95 2.40 10.54 8.35
C THR A 95 0.95 10.61 7.90
N ALA A 96 0.32 9.46 7.67
CA ALA A 96 -1.11 9.37 7.43
C ALA A 96 -1.86 9.18 8.76
N LYS A 97 -2.99 9.91 8.91
CA LYS A 97 -3.78 9.97 10.14
C LYS A 97 -5.26 9.62 9.85
N PRO A 98 -5.56 8.36 9.46
CA PRO A 98 -6.86 7.98 8.94
C PRO A 98 -8.02 8.22 9.92
N ASN A 99 -7.78 8.11 11.23
CA ASN A 99 -8.79 8.32 12.25
C ASN A 99 -9.05 9.80 12.58
N GLU A 100 -8.20 10.72 12.12
CA GLU A 100 -8.38 12.17 12.28
C GLU A 100 -9.12 12.80 11.09
N LEU A 101 -9.35 12.04 10.01
CA LEU A 101 -10.09 12.49 8.85
C LEU A 101 -11.54 12.79 9.24
N LYS A 102 -11.98 14.03 8.98
CA LYS A 102 -13.39 14.36 9.05
C LYS A 102 -14.09 13.68 7.86
N SER A 103 -15.06 12.84 8.15
CA SER A 103 -15.86 12.18 7.11
C SER A 103 -16.49 13.22 6.18
N VAL A 104 -16.05 13.27 4.94
CA VAL A 104 -16.66 14.08 3.87
C VAL A 104 -17.39 13.10 2.97
N GLY A 105 -18.63 12.77 3.29
CA GLY A 105 -19.42 11.84 2.50
C GLY A 105 -20.87 11.75 2.97
N SER A 106 -21.70 11.05 2.20
CA SER A 106 -23.10 10.78 2.60
C SER A 106 -23.14 9.92 3.87
N ALA A 107 -24.26 9.97 4.61
CA ALA A 107 -24.45 9.17 5.82
C ALA A 107 -24.28 7.65 5.62
N ALA A 108 -24.33 7.17 4.38
CA ALA A 108 -24.10 5.78 4.01
C ALA A 108 -22.61 5.41 3.90
N THR A 109 -21.71 6.39 3.82
CA THR A 109 -20.25 6.22 3.69
C THR A 109 -19.48 6.89 4.82
N THR A 110 -20.11 7.08 5.97
CA THR A 110 -19.48 7.62 7.16
C THR A 110 -18.43 6.65 7.68
N GLY A 111 -17.17 6.92 7.38
CA GLY A 111 -16.06 6.11 7.89
C GLY A 111 -15.07 5.59 6.84
N ASP A 112 -15.13 6.15 5.64
CA ASP A 112 -14.17 5.79 4.58
C ASP A 112 -12.80 6.40 4.88
N LYS A 113 -11.99 5.63 5.64
CA LYS A 113 -10.69 6.03 6.17
C LYS A 113 -9.53 5.40 5.38
N GLY A 114 -9.82 4.48 4.47
CA GLY A 114 -8.83 3.73 3.69
C GLY A 114 -7.94 2.79 4.49
N LEU A 115 -7.61 3.13 5.73
CA LEU A 115 -6.79 2.34 6.65
C LEU A 115 -7.47 2.27 8.03
N TYR A 116 -7.60 1.06 8.56
CA TYR A 116 -8.34 0.78 9.79
C TYR A 116 -7.43 0.11 10.82
N PHE A 117 -7.42 0.67 12.04
CA PHE A 117 -6.81 0.09 13.22
C PHE A 117 -7.92 -0.52 14.08
N ILE A 118 -7.92 -1.83 14.22
CA ILE A 118 -8.90 -2.55 15.02
C ILE A 118 -8.26 -2.93 16.36
N ASN A 119 -8.90 -2.53 17.44
CA ASN A 119 -8.46 -2.81 18.81
C ASN A 119 -6.96 -2.55 19.07
N PRO A 120 -6.41 -1.40 18.63
CA PRO A 120 -4.95 -1.16 18.64
C PRO A 120 -4.34 -1.15 20.04
N LEU A 121 -5.12 -0.82 21.08
CA LEU A 121 -4.70 -0.75 22.48
C LEU A 121 -5.08 -1.98 23.30
N VAL A 122 -5.64 -3.02 22.64
CA VAL A 122 -6.07 -4.28 23.30
C VAL A 122 -7.12 -4.06 24.41
N GLU A 123 -7.99 -3.06 24.24
CA GLU A 123 -9.04 -2.73 25.21
C GLU A 123 -10.17 -3.78 25.24
N ASP A 124 -10.46 -4.39 24.09
CA ASP A 124 -11.41 -5.48 23.96
C ASP A 124 -10.64 -6.84 23.89
N PRO A 125 -10.65 -7.66 24.96
CA PRO A 125 -9.91 -8.92 24.97
C PRO A 125 -10.49 -9.97 23.98
N LYS A 126 -11.66 -9.71 23.40
CA LYS A 126 -12.30 -10.60 22.42
C LYS A 126 -11.94 -10.25 20.97
N LYS A 127 -11.21 -9.18 20.76
CA LYS A 127 -10.82 -8.73 19.41
C LYS A 127 -9.31 -8.73 19.25
N MET A 128 -8.82 -9.44 18.27
CA MET A 128 -7.42 -9.42 17.91
C MET A 128 -7.01 -8.02 17.40
N PRO A 129 -5.89 -7.43 17.90
CA PRO A 129 -5.32 -6.24 17.32
C PRO A 129 -4.92 -6.48 15.87
N GLN A 130 -5.43 -5.66 14.95
CA GLN A 130 -5.13 -5.79 13.53
C GLN A 130 -5.22 -4.46 12.80
N ILE A 131 -4.56 -4.39 11.66
CA ILE A 131 -4.62 -3.30 10.70
C ILE A 131 -5.02 -3.89 9.35
N TRP A 132 -5.91 -3.22 8.64
CA TRP A 132 -6.27 -3.57 7.27
C TRP A 132 -6.73 -2.35 6.49
N THR A 133 -6.73 -2.47 5.17
CA THR A 133 -7.07 -1.39 4.24
C THR A 133 -8.34 -1.71 3.45
N GLN A 134 -9.09 -0.65 3.13
CA GLN A 134 -10.21 -0.68 2.18
C GLN A 134 -10.08 0.54 1.26
N GLY A 135 -9.78 0.31 -0.01
CA GLY A 135 -9.47 1.38 -0.96
C GLY A 135 -10.65 1.88 -1.79
N GLU A 136 -11.76 1.13 -1.83
CA GLU A 136 -12.93 1.55 -2.60
C GLU A 136 -13.69 2.70 -1.89
N THR A 137 -14.12 3.73 -2.62
CA THR A 137 -13.93 3.92 -4.06
C THR A 137 -12.64 4.68 -4.39
N GLU A 138 -12.25 5.67 -3.61
CA GLU A 138 -11.07 6.53 -3.73
C GLU A 138 -10.49 6.81 -2.33
N SER A 139 -10.24 5.73 -1.55
CA SER A 139 -9.81 5.81 -0.15
C SER A 139 -8.36 5.39 0.06
N SER A 140 -7.67 4.97 -1.00
CA SER A 140 -6.25 4.68 -0.93
C SER A 140 -5.41 5.91 -0.61
N SER A 141 -5.84 7.08 -1.06
CA SER A 141 -5.23 8.37 -0.73
C SER A 141 -5.36 8.79 0.75
N CYS A 142 -6.06 8.01 1.58
CA CYS A 142 -6.08 8.18 3.04
C CYS A 142 -4.87 7.55 3.74
N TRP A 143 -4.06 6.71 3.04
CA TRP A 143 -2.91 6.06 3.65
C TRP A 143 -1.62 6.12 2.83
N PHE A 144 -1.68 6.43 1.52
CA PHE A 144 -0.49 6.79 0.74
C PHE A 144 -0.83 7.84 -0.33
N PRO A 145 0.12 8.75 -0.69
CA PRO A 145 -0.12 9.75 -1.72
C PRO A 145 -0.18 9.07 -3.09
N THR A 146 -1.22 9.36 -3.87
CA THR A 146 -1.44 8.73 -5.18
C THR A 146 -2.37 9.61 -6.04
N ILE A 147 -2.48 9.31 -7.32
CA ILE A 147 -3.64 9.74 -8.13
C ILE A 147 -4.71 8.67 -7.91
N ASP A 148 -5.67 8.95 -7.02
CA ASP A 148 -6.66 7.96 -6.55
C ASP A 148 -7.81 7.81 -7.54
N SER A 149 -7.49 7.25 -8.70
CA SER A 149 -8.42 7.05 -9.82
C SER A 149 -8.27 5.64 -10.41
N PRO A 150 -9.36 4.95 -10.77
CA PRO A 150 -9.34 3.54 -11.19
C PRO A 150 -8.58 3.29 -12.51
N ASN A 151 -8.34 4.31 -13.31
CA ASN A 151 -7.56 4.21 -14.55
C ASN A 151 -6.05 4.37 -14.33
N GLU A 152 -5.60 4.85 -13.17
CA GLU A 152 -4.19 5.07 -12.84
C GLU A 152 -3.51 3.79 -12.33
N LYS A 153 -3.39 2.81 -13.23
CA LYS A 153 -2.84 1.49 -12.90
C LYS A 153 -1.31 1.52 -12.79
N THR A 154 -0.79 0.97 -11.70
CA THR A 154 0.63 0.91 -11.38
C THR A 154 1.05 -0.45 -10.85
N THR A 155 2.33 -0.81 -10.98
CA THR A 155 2.94 -1.94 -10.25
C THR A 155 3.26 -1.50 -8.82
N GLN A 156 3.40 -2.45 -7.91
CA GLN A 156 3.54 -2.16 -6.47
C GLN A 156 4.74 -2.88 -5.87
N GLU A 157 5.46 -2.15 -5.01
CA GLU A 157 6.34 -2.69 -3.98
C GLU A 157 5.91 -2.14 -2.62
N LEU A 158 5.83 -3.00 -1.60
CA LEU A 158 5.44 -2.59 -0.25
C LEU A 158 6.30 -3.29 0.80
N SER A 159 7.05 -2.49 1.56
CA SER A 159 7.80 -2.92 2.73
C SER A 159 7.00 -2.58 3.99
N ILE A 160 6.58 -3.60 4.75
CA ILE A 160 5.79 -3.45 5.97
C ILE A 160 6.65 -3.81 7.17
N THR A 161 6.95 -2.83 8.04
CA THR A 161 7.70 -3.07 9.27
C THR A 161 6.75 -3.17 10.47
N VAL A 162 6.79 -4.32 11.14
CA VAL A 162 5.92 -4.68 12.27
C VAL A 162 6.68 -5.41 13.37
N LYS A 163 6.11 -5.53 14.57
CA LYS A 163 6.63 -6.43 15.61
C LYS A 163 6.65 -7.87 15.09
N ASP A 164 7.67 -8.66 15.45
CA ASP A 164 7.90 -10.01 14.90
C ASP A 164 6.71 -10.98 15.10
N LYS A 165 5.85 -10.74 16.07
CA LYS A 165 4.65 -11.55 16.33
C LYS A 165 3.56 -11.42 15.25
N TYR A 166 3.49 -10.29 14.54
CA TYR A 166 2.45 -10.07 13.53
C TYR A 166 2.79 -10.75 12.21
N LYS A 167 1.77 -11.23 11.51
CA LYS A 167 1.83 -11.61 10.09
C LYS A 167 1.39 -10.43 9.25
N THR A 168 1.96 -10.31 8.06
CA THR A 168 1.56 -9.31 7.07
C THR A 168 0.98 -9.99 5.83
N LEU A 169 0.10 -9.30 5.14
CA LEU A 169 -0.42 -9.69 3.83
C LEU A 169 -0.51 -8.44 2.96
N SER A 170 -0.15 -8.58 1.68
CA SER A 170 -0.33 -7.55 0.67
C SER A 170 -0.52 -8.16 -0.72
N ASN A 171 -0.74 -7.30 -1.72
CA ASN A 171 -0.83 -7.72 -3.11
C ASN A 171 0.49 -8.36 -3.60
N GLY A 172 0.38 -9.34 -4.48
CA GLY A 172 1.52 -10.01 -5.10
C GLY A 172 2.14 -11.10 -4.25
N LYS A 173 3.48 -11.13 -4.16
CA LYS A 173 4.23 -12.14 -3.43
C LYS A 173 5.12 -11.50 -2.38
N MET A 174 5.21 -12.11 -1.20
CA MET A 174 6.25 -11.79 -0.23
C MET A 174 7.58 -12.36 -0.71
N LEU A 175 8.53 -11.49 -1.01
CA LEU A 175 9.85 -11.87 -1.53
C LEU A 175 10.86 -12.07 -0.42
N THR A 176 10.84 -11.22 0.62
CA THR A 176 11.73 -11.34 1.77
C THR A 176 11.01 -10.98 3.07
N SER A 177 11.51 -11.54 4.16
CA SER A 177 11.10 -11.23 5.53
C SER A 177 12.38 -11.12 6.37
N THR A 178 12.72 -9.92 6.79
CA THR A 178 14.01 -9.62 7.45
C THR A 178 13.77 -9.14 8.87
N LYS A 179 14.36 -9.84 9.85
CA LYS A 179 14.34 -9.40 11.25
C LYS A 179 15.27 -8.22 11.47
N ASN A 180 14.78 -7.23 12.19
CA ASN A 180 15.52 -6.05 12.59
C ASN A 180 16.10 -6.21 14.01
N SER A 181 17.10 -5.42 14.36
CA SER A 181 17.76 -5.49 15.67
C SER A 181 16.89 -4.98 16.82
N ASP A 182 15.80 -4.27 16.52
CA ASP A 182 14.88 -3.66 17.50
C ASP A 182 13.66 -4.53 17.85
N GLY A 183 13.68 -5.81 17.44
CA GLY A 183 12.57 -6.75 17.67
C GLY A 183 11.41 -6.61 16.68
N THR A 184 11.58 -5.78 15.67
CA THR A 184 10.65 -5.71 14.53
C THR A 184 11.10 -6.62 13.38
N ARG A 185 10.25 -6.75 12.40
CA ARG A 185 10.52 -7.43 11.13
C ARG A 185 9.97 -6.59 9.98
N THR A 186 10.69 -6.60 8.86
CA THR A 186 10.26 -5.96 7.62
C THR A 186 9.96 -7.03 6.58
N ASP A 187 8.71 -7.10 6.15
CA ASP A 187 8.24 -7.98 5.10
C ASP A 187 8.13 -7.18 3.80
N TYR A 188 8.78 -7.66 2.74
CA TYR A 188 8.78 -7.03 1.43
C TYR A 188 7.90 -7.79 0.45
N TRP A 189 6.86 -7.10 -0.02
CA TRP A 189 5.86 -7.59 -0.96
C TRP A 189 6.03 -6.93 -2.32
N LYS A 190 5.78 -7.68 -3.40
CA LYS A 190 5.87 -7.18 -4.77
C LYS A 190 4.74 -7.69 -5.65
N GLN A 191 4.10 -6.76 -6.37
CA GLN A 191 3.09 -7.03 -7.39
C GLN A 191 3.54 -6.44 -8.71
N ASP A 192 3.85 -7.32 -9.68
CA ASP A 192 4.33 -6.92 -11.02
C ASP A 192 3.18 -6.65 -12.01
N LEU A 193 1.96 -7.11 -11.71
CA LEU A 193 0.79 -6.79 -12.51
C LEU A 193 0.24 -5.43 -12.10
N LYS A 194 0.02 -4.57 -13.11
CA LYS A 194 -0.55 -3.24 -12.86
C LYS A 194 -1.99 -3.33 -12.39
N HIS A 195 -2.32 -2.64 -11.33
CA HIS A 195 -3.66 -2.53 -10.79
C HIS A 195 -3.96 -1.13 -10.28
N ALA A 196 -5.25 -0.81 -10.14
CA ALA A 196 -5.71 0.50 -9.70
C ALA A 196 -5.39 0.75 -8.22
N PRO A 197 -5.26 2.02 -7.78
CA PRO A 197 -4.95 2.36 -6.39
C PRO A 197 -5.92 1.75 -5.37
N TYR A 198 -7.22 1.73 -5.66
CA TYR A 198 -8.23 1.18 -4.74
C TYR A 198 -8.05 -0.33 -4.43
N LEU A 199 -7.26 -1.05 -5.25
CA LEU A 199 -6.93 -2.46 -5.04
C LEU A 199 -5.65 -2.67 -4.21
N PHE A 200 -4.92 -1.59 -3.89
CA PHE A 200 -3.78 -1.68 -2.98
C PHE A 200 -4.27 -2.08 -1.59
N MET A 201 -3.74 -3.19 -1.09
CA MET A 201 -4.14 -3.70 0.21
C MET A 201 -2.96 -4.08 1.07
N MET A 202 -3.15 -3.99 2.37
CA MET A 202 -2.34 -4.66 3.38
C MET A 202 -3.22 -5.09 4.55
N ALA A 203 -2.80 -6.17 5.21
CA ALA A 203 -3.32 -6.59 6.49
C ALA A 203 -2.17 -6.95 7.42
N VAL A 204 -2.31 -6.62 8.70
CA VAL A 204 -1.36 -6.91 9.78
C VAL A 204 -2.13 -7.44 10.97
N GLY A 205 -1.75 -8.59 11.50
CA GLY A 205 -2.40 -9.20 12.66
C GLY A 205 -1.66 -10.46 13.11
N GLU A 206 -2.07 -11.03 14.24
CA GLU A 206 -1.56 -12.33 14.73
C GLU A 206 -2.32 -13.47 14.04
N PHE A 207 -2.35 -13.45 12.69
CA PHE A 207 -3.10 -14.42 11.89
C PHE A 207 -2.45 -15.80 11.90
N ASP A 208 -3.31 -16.83 11.91
CA ASP A 208 -2.95 -18.17 11.48
C ASP A 208 -3.15 -18.33 9.98
N ILE A 209 -2.29 -19.12 9.34
CA ILE A 209 -2.29 -19.32 7.89
C ILE A 209 -2.60 -20.80 7.62
N THR A 210 -3.76 -21.04 7.03
CA THR A 210 -4.12 -22.38 6.55
C THR A 210 -3.81 -22.48 5.07
N GLN A 211 -2.90 -23.38 4.69
CA GLN A 211 -2.50 -23.58 3.31
C GLN A 211 -3.45 -24.49 2.56
N ASP A 212 -3.71 -24.13 1.31
CA ASP A 212 -4.39 -24.92 0.31
C ASP A 212 -3.71 -24.72 -1.05
N PHE A 213 -4.12 -25.44 -2.10
CA PHE A 213 -3.49 -25.38 -3.40
C PHE A 213 -4.51 -25.56 -4.51
N TRP A 214 -4.32 -24.80 -5.58
CA TRP A 214 -4.93 -25.08 -6.86
C TRP A 214 -3.87 -25.55 -7.86
N THR A 215 -4.16 -26.66 -8.59
CA THR A 215 -3.26 -27.15 -9.65
C THR A 215 -3.69 -26.57 -10.97
N ARG A 216 -2.80 -25.82 -11.61
CA ARG A 216 -3.01 -25.24 -12.93
C ARG A 216 -3.09 -26.32 -14.02
N PRO A 217 -3.64 -26.02 -15.22
CA PRO A 217 -3.67 -26.96 -16.35
C PRO A 217 -2.29 -27.47 -16.78
N ASP A 218 -1.22 -26.70 -16.56
CA ASP A 218 0.17 -27.08 -16.84
C ASP A 218 0.80 -27.98 -15.75
N GLY A 219 0.03 -28.34 -14.72
CA GLY A 219 0.47 -29.16 -13.59
C GLY A 219 1.17 -28.39 -12.47
N THR A 220 1.42 -27.08 -12.61
CA THR A 220 2.02 -26.28 -11.55
C THR A 220 1.01 -26.00 -10.44
N LYS A 221 1.48 -25.93 -9.18
CA LYS A 221 0.64 -25.59 -8.03
C LYS A 221 0.70 -24.11 -7.73
N MET A 222 -0.48 -23.51 -7.53
CA MET A 222 -0.65 -22.20 -6.96
C MET A 222 -1.08 -22.33 -5.50
N GLU A 223 -0.39 -21.65 -4.61
CA GLU A 223 -0.79 -21.57 -3.21
C GLU A 223 -2.09 -20.76 -3.07
N VAL A 224 -2.97 -21.25 -2.21
CA VAL A 224 -4.20 -20.59 -1.78
C VAL A 224 -4.18 -20.57 -0.26
N ASN A 225 -3.88 -19.41 0.31
CA ASN A 225 -3.68 -19.27 1.75
C ASN A 225 -4.85 -18.53 2.39
N TYR A 226 -5.39 -19.08 3.48
CA TYR A 226 -6.45 -18.48 4.28
C TYR A 226 -5.85 -17.89 5.54
N TYR A 227 -5.96 -16.59 5.71
CA TYR A 227 -5.52 -15.85 6.89
C TYR A 227 -6.72 -15.67 7.81
N THR A 228 -6.67 -16.25 8.98
CA THR A 228 -7.76 -16.19 9.95
C THR A 228 -7.25 -15.75 11.31
N GLU A 229 -8.13 -15.18 12.12
CA GLU A 229 -7.85 -15.07 13.55
C GLU A 229 -7.70 -16.47 14.16
N PRO A 230 -6.83 -16.68 15.16
CA PRO A 230 -6.51 -18.02 15.68
C PRO A 230 -7.71 -18.83 16.12
N GLU A 231 -8.74 -18.18 16.69
CA GLU A 231 -9.97 -18.86 17.13
C GLU A 231 -10.78 -19.49 15.98
N TYR A 232 -10.60 -19.00 14.74
CA TYR A 232 -11.30 -19.47 13.55
C TYR A 232 -10.49 -20.42 12.67
N THR A 233 -9.24 -20.71 13.03
CA THR A 233 -8.32 -21.53 12.21
C THR A 233 -8.88 -22.91 11.88
N THR A 234 -9.56 -23.54 12.84
CA THR A 234 -10.17 -24.88 12.65
C THR A 234 -11.30 -24.88 11.61
N TYR A 235 -11.94 -23.74 11.39
CA TYR A 235 -13.04 -23.57 10.43
C TYR A 235 -12.58 -23.07 9.06
N ALA A 236 -11.32 -22.70 8.93
CA ALA A 236 -10.80 -22.06 7.70
C ALA A 236 -11.08 -22.87 6.44
N LYS A 237 -10.88 -24.19 6.47
CA LYS A 237 -11.17 -25.07 5.31
C LYS A 237 -12.65 -25.29 5.06
N ASP A 238 -13.47 -25.32 6.10
CA ASP A 238 -14.93 -25.47 5.95
C ASP A 238 -15.53 -24.24 5.26
N ILE A 239 -15.02 -23.06 5.60
CA ILE A 239 -15.50 -21.77 5.05
C ILE A 239 -14.90 -21.52 3.66
N PHE A 240 -13.56 -21.63 3.51
CA PHE A 240 -12.83 -21.19 2.33
C PHE A 240 -12.36 -22.32 1.41
N GLY A 241 -12.44 -23.59 1.80
CA GLY A 241 -11.87 -24.73 1.06
C GLY A 241 -12.50 -25.01 -0.31
N LYS A 242 -13.56 -24.26 -0.69
CA LYS A 242 -14.08 -24.28 -2.06
C LYS A 242 -13.30 -23.36 -3.02
N THR A 243 -12.42 -22.49 -2.51
CA THR A 243 -11.67 -21.51 -3.31
C THR A 243 -10.89 -22.14 -4.47
N PRO A 244 -10.15 -23.27 -4.32
CA PRO A 244 -9.48 -23.91 -5.45
C PRO A 244 -10.44 -24.34 -6.57
N LYS A 245 -11.65 -24.82 -6.21
CA LYS A 245 -12.68 -25.19 -7.20
C LYS A 245 -13.26 -23.97 -7.91
N MET A 246 -13.41 -22.85 -7.18
CA MET A 246 -13.87 -21.58 -7.77
C MET A 246 -12.83 -21.04 -8.77
N ILE A 247 -11.54 -21.08 -8.41
CA ILE A 247 -10.45 -20.70 -9.31
C ILE A 247 -10.47 -21.57 -10.57
N GLN A 248 -10.61 -22.90 -10.43
CA GLN A 248 -10.72 -23.80 -11.58
C GLN A 248 -11.89 -23.43 -12.48
N PHE A 249 -13.08 -23.24 -11.90
CA PHE A 249 -14.28 -22.89 -12.66
C PHE A 249 -14.09 -21.59 -13.46
N PHE A 250 -13.57 -20.53 -12.84
CA PHE A 250 -13.37 -19.27 -13.53
C PHE A 250 -12.24 -19.35 -14.57
N SER A 251 -11.18 -20.10 -14.31
CA SER A 251 -10.11 -20.34 -15.29
C SER A 251 -10.64 -21.08 -16.53
N ASP A 252 -11.53 -22.07 -16.35
CA ASP A 252 -12.13 -22.80 -17.47
C ASP A 252 -13.10 -21.95 -18.30
N LYS A 253 -13.69 -20.91 -17.70
CA LYS A 253 -14.71 -20.07 -18.35
C LYS A 253 -14.14 -18.78 -18.96
N LEU A 254 -13.11 -18.23 -18.35
CA LEU A 254 -12.60 -16.89 -18.70
C LEU A 254 -11.15 -16.91 -19.22
N GLY A 255 -10.44 -18.01 -19.09
CA GLY A 255 -9.03 -18.20 -19.51
C GLY A 255 -8.03 -17.91 -18.41
#